data_05a4378bc5eaca718decad29399c4f27
#
_entry.id   05a4378bc5eaca718decad29399c4f27
#
_cell.length_a   1.000
_cell.length_b   1.000
_cell.length_c   1.000
_cell.angle_alpha   90.00
_cell.angle_beta   90.00
_cell.angle_gamma   90.00
#
_symmetry.space_group_name_H-M   'P 1'
#
loop_
_entity.id
_entity.type
_entity.pdbx_description
1 polymer ?
#
loop_
_entity_poly.entity_id
_entity_poly.type
_entity_poly.pdbx_seq_one_letter_code
_entity_poly.pdbx_strand_id
1 'polypeptide(L)'
;KHVAKLNSEVKVEREGMLHPFRSVFDGPYVDAVKRAVKAGFGKEPAFIREGGSIGAVVTMQKAWKVPILFMGLSLPEHGYHAPNEYFDWGQASGGMKAFVHYFAELAAKR
;
A
#
# COMPACT_ATOMS: atom_id res chain seq x y z
N LYS A 1 13.08 28.64 0.13
CA LYS A 1 13.12 30.01 0.69
C LYS A 1 13.04 30.05 2.23
N HIS A 2 12.19 29.21 2.86
CA HIS A 2 12.06 29.23 4.34
C HIS A 2 13.31 28.71 5.05
N VAL A 3 13.82 27.56 4.64
CA VAL A 3 15.01 26.95 5.23
C VAL A 3 16.24 27.86 5.12
N ALA A 4 16.46 28.48 3.96
CA ALA A 4 17.57 29.40 3.77
C ALA A 4 17.52 30.66 4.63
N LYS A 5 16.33 31.00 5.17
CA LYS A 5 16.22 32.11 6.15
C LYS A 5 16.63 31.69 7.57
N LEU A 6 16.52 30.41 7.88
CA LEU A 6 16.85 29.84 9.19
C LEU A 6 18.32 29.42 9.24
N ASN A 7 18.84 28.84 8.14
CA ASN A 7 20.22 28.43 8.02
C ASN A 7 20.64 28.48 6.55
N SER A 8 21.54 29.39 6.21
CA SER A 8 22.05 29.59 4.86
C SER A 8 23.00 28.47 4.37
N GLU A 9 23.54 27.68 5.28
CA GLU A 9 24.43 26.55 4.95
C GLU A 9 23.67 25.31 4.46
N VAL A 10 22.37 25.24 4.74
CA VAL A 10 21.53 24.13 4.32
C VAL A 10 21.13 24.29 2.85
N LYS A 11 21.60 23.37 2.03
CA LYS A 11 21.17 23.25 0.63
C LYS A 11 19.91 22.40 0.55
N VAL A 12 18.93 22.92 -0.17
CA VAL A 12 17.65 22.21 -0.40
C VAL A 12 17.55 21.91 -1.88
N GLU A 13 17.59 20.63 -2.21
CA GLU A 13 17.39 20.13 -3.56
C GLU A 13 16.01 19.47 -3.65
N ARG A 14 15.33 19.67 -4.77
CA ARG A 14 14.05 19.04 -5.05
C ARG A 14 14.28 17.83 -5.94
N GLU A 15 14.16 16.65 -5.38
CA GLU A 15 14.33 15.39 -6.14
C GLU A 15 13.06 14.97 -6.91
N GLY A 16 11.90 15.48 -6.51
CA GLY A 16 10.66 15.14 -7.17
C GLY A 16 9.44 15.72 -6.44
N MET A 17 8.29 15.48 -7.01
CA MET A 17 7.00 15.86 -6.43
C MET A 17 5.96 14.81 -6.77
N LEU A 18 5.45 14.14 -5.75
CA LEU A 18 4.36 13.18 -5.88
C LEU A 18 3.09 13.78 -5.30
N HIS A 19 1.99 13.62 -6.03
CA HIS A 19 0.68 13.95 -5.49
C HIS A 19 0.22 12.87 -4.50
N PRO A 20 -0.49 13.24 -3.43
CA PRO A 20 -1.07 12.27 -2.54
C PRO A 20 -2.09 11.40 -3.29
N PHE A 21 -2.15 10.14 -2.91
CA PHE A 21 -3.10 9.17 -3.41
C PHE A 21 -4.03 8.72 -2.28
N ARG A 22 -5.30 8.64 -2.57
CA ARG A 22 -6.29 8.05 -1.67
C ARG A 22 -7.03 6.94 -2.42
N SER A 23 -6.87 5.73 -1.94
CA SER A 23 -7.62 4.57 -2.42
C SER A 23 -9.09 4.66 -2.04
N VAL A 24 -9.95 3.97 -2.79
CA VAL A 24 -11.31 3.68 -2.34
C VAL A 24 -11.25 2.76 -1.12
N PHE A 25 -12.24 2.87 -0.23
CA PHE A 25 -12.33 2.09 1.01
C PHE A 25 -13.64 1.31 1.12
N ASP A 26 -14.47 1.35 0.08
CA ASP A 26 -15.74 0.65 -0.04
C ASP A 26 -15.97 0.13 -1.47
N GLY A 27 -17.03 -0.64 -1.63
CA GLY A 27 -17.43 -1.20 -2.91
C GLY A 27 -16.96 -2.63 -3.14
N PRO A 28 -17.41 -3.24 -4.25
CA PRO A 28 -17.31 -4.69 -4.46
C PRO A 28 -15.88 -5.23 -4.54
N TYR A 29 -14.92 -4.43 -4.99
CA TYR A 29 -13.51 -4.82 -5.03
C TYR A 29 -12.88 -4.77 -3.64
N VAL A 30 -13.25 -3.79 -2.84
CA VAL A 30 -12.81 -3.66 -1.44
C VAL A 30 -13.35 -4.82 -0.61
N ASP A 31 -14.61 -5.19 -0.80
CA ASP A 31 -15.23 -6.32 -0.10
C ASP A 31 -14.57 -7.66 -0.50
N ALA A 32 -14.16 -7.81 -1.76
CA ALA A 32 -13.36 -8.96 -2.17
C ALA A 32 -12.00 -9.00 -1.47
N VAL A 33 -11.31 -7.87 -1.35
CA VAL A 33 -10.05 -7.78 -0.58
C VAL A 33 -10.27 -8.14 0.88
N LYS A 34 -11.33 -7.62 1.53
CA LYS A 34 -11.64 -7.96 2.93
C LYS A 34 -11.78 -9.47 3.12
N ARG A 35 -12.60 -10.12 2.29
CA ARG A 35 -12.79 -11.58 2.36
C ARG A 35 -11.50 -12.35 2.11
N ALA A 36 -10.74 -11.92 1.11
CA ALA A 36 -9.46 -12.55 0.76
C ALA A 36 -8.43 -12.44 1.89
N VAL A 37 -8.29 -11.26 2.49
CA VAL A 37 -7.38 -11.06 3.64
C VAL A 37 -7.84 -11.88 4.84
N LYS A 38 -9.14 -11.89 5.13
CA LYS A 38 -9.68 -12.74 6.19
C LYS A 38 -9.41 -14.22 5.95
N ALA A 39 -9.55 -14.70 4.72
CA ALA A 39 -9.24 -16.09 4.37
C ALA A 39 -7.74 -16.40 4.49
N GLY A 40 -6.86 -15.46 4.13
CA GLY A 40 -5.41 -15.64 4.20
C GLY A 40 -4.83 -15.57 5.62
N PHE A 41 -5.34 -14.65 6.43
CA PHE A 41 -4.78 -14.34 7.77
C PHE A 41 -5.69 -14.74 8.94
N GLY A 42 -6.93 -15.17 8.69
CA GLY A 42 -7.89 -15.50 9.74
C GLY A 42 -8.44 -14.30 10.50
N LYS A 43 -8.13 -13.07 10.08
CA LYS A 43 -8.53 -11.82 10.74
C LYS A 43 -9.08 -10.83 9.72
N GLU A 44 -10.01 -9.98 10.16
CA GLU A 44 -10.48 -8.87 9.34
C GLU A 44 -9.34 -7.86 9.10
N PRO A 45 -9.19 -7.32 7.88
CA PRO A 45 -8.22 -6.28 7.62
C PRO A 45 -8.60 -4.96 8.28
N ALA A 46 -7.59 -4.23 8.75
CA ALA A 46 -7.73 -2.85 9.16
C ALA A 46 -7.43 -1.92 7.97
N PHE A 47 -8.21 -0.85 7.85
CA PHE A 47 -7.93 0.22 6.90
C PHE A 47 -7.12 1.30 7.59
N ILE A 48 -5.92 1.54 7.10
CA ILE A 48 -5.03 2.56 7.64
C ILE A 48 -4.73 3.62 6.59
N ARG A 49 -4.30 4.78 7.03
CA ARG A 49 -3.70 5.80 6.19
C ARG A 49 -2.21 5.79 6.45
N GLU A 50 -1.44 5.66 5.40
CA GLU A 50 0.01 5.62 5.45
C GLU A 50 0.59 6.93 4.90
N GLY A 51 1.65 7.42 5.52
CA GLY A 51 2.38 8.60 5.06
C GLY A 51 3.34 8.33 3.90
N GLY A 52 3.57 7.06 3.59
CA GLY A 52 4.40 6.63 2.48
C GLY A 52 3.77 6.93 1.12
N SER A 53 4.59 7.00 0.08
CA SER A 53 4.13 7.27 -1.27
C SER A 53 4.69 6.26 -2.26
N ILE A 54 3.82 5.79 -3.17
CA ILE A 54 4.21 4.97 -4.31
C ILE A 54 3.86 5.74 -5.58
N GLY A 55 4.85 6.38 -6.17
CA GLY A 55 4.65 7.29 -7.32
C GLY A 55 3.96 6.65 -8.52
N ALA A 56 4.21 5.37 -8.76
CA ALA A 56 3.59 4.60 -9.83
C ALA A 56 2.05 4.59 -9.75
N VAL A 57 1.47 4.58 -8.56
CA VAL A 57 0.02 4.46 -8.35
C VAL A 57 -0.75 5.63 -8.97
N VAL A 58 -0.26 6.85 -8.80
CA VAL A 58 -0.90 8.04 -9.39
C VAL A 58 -0.90 7.96 -10.92
N THR A 59 0.19 7.48 -11.51
CA THR A 59 0.33 7.29 -12.95
C THR A 59 -0.60 6.18 -13.45
N MET A 60 -0.64 5.04 -12.76
CA MET A 60 -1.51 3.90 -13.08
C MET A 60 -2.99 4.29 -13.01
N GLN A 61 -3.40 5.01 -11.96
CA GLN A 61 -4.77 5.47 -11.83
C GLN A 61 -5.19 6.40 -12.96
N LYS A 62 -4.31 7.33 -13.35
CA LYS A 62 -4.56 8.24 -14.48
C LYS A 62 -4.69 7.50 -15.81
N ALA A 63 -3.84 6.49 -16.03
CA ALA A 63 -3.82 5.73 -17.27
C ALA A 63 -5.00 4.76 -17.40
N TRP A 64 -5.31 4.02 -16.35
CA TRP A 64 -6.29 2.93 -16.40
C TRP A 64 -7.67 3.29 -15.88
N LYS A 65 -7.80 4.37 -15.11
CA LYS A 65 -9.06 4.83 -14.52
C LYS A 65 -9.81 3.74 -13.72
N VAL A 66 -9.06 2.84 -13.10
CA VAL A 66 -9.57 1.75 -12.27
C VAL A 66 -9.24 1.99 -10.81
N PRO A 67 -10.01 1.43 -9.87
CA PRO A 67 -9.65 1.45 -8.45
C PRO A 67 -8.31 0.75 -8.23
N ILE A 68 -7.45 1.36 -7.43
CA ILE A 68 -6.19 0.74 -7.00
C ILE A 68 -6.29 0.53 -5.50
N LEU A 69 -6.09 -0.70 -5.08
CA LEU A 69 -6.15 -1.11 -3.69
C LEU A 69 -4.76 -1.55 -3.24
N PHE A 70 -4.36 -1.12 -2.05
CA PHE A 70 -3.14 -1.58 -1.42
C PHE A 70 -3.45 -2.70 -0.44
N MET A 71 -2.67 -3.75 -0.51
CA MET A 71 -2.68 -4.84 0.46
C MET A 71 -1.29 -4.86 1.11
N GLY A 72 -1.15 -4.21 2.25
CA GLY A 72 0.09 -4.17 3.01
C GLY A 72 0.33 -5.49 3.72
N LEU A 73 1.53 -6.04 3.59
CA LEU A 73 1.94 -7.30 4.20
C LEU A 73 3.05 -7.10 5.23
N SER A 74 3.77 -5.98 5.19
CA SER A 74 4.80 -5.67 6.17
C SER A 74 4.20 -5.17 7.47
N LEU A 75 4.80 -5.58 8.58
CA LEU A 75 4.49 -5.10 9.92
C LEU A 75 5.55 -4.09 10.38
N PRO A 76 5.25 -3.19 11.33
CA PRO A 76 6.22 -2.21 11.83
C PRO A 76 7.53 -2.83 12.31
N GLU A 77 7.48 -4.00 12.94
CA GLU A 77 8.64 -4.75 13.44
C GLU A 77 9.54 -5.30 12.33
N HIS A 78 9.08 -5.36 11.08
CA HIS A 78 9.92 -5.79 9.95
C HIS A 78 11.02 -4.77 9.60
N GLY A 79 10.96 -3.56 10.15
CA GLY A 79 11.98 -2.53 9.98
C GLY A 79 12.14 -2.07 8.56
N TYR A 80 11.04 -1.95 7.79
CA TYR A 80 11.09 -1.49 6.40
C TYR A 80 11.80 -0.12 6.30
N HIS A 81 12.62 0.02 5.26
CA HIS A 81 13.52 1.15 5.01
C HIS A 81 14.64 1.31 6.07
N ALA A 82 14.95 0.26 6.84
CA ALA A 82 15.99 0.26 7.85
C ALA A 82 17.02 -0.87 7.62
N PRO A 83 18.21 -0.78 8.22
CA PRO A 83 19.14 -1.90 8.23
C PRO A 83 18.50 -3.15 8.86
N ASN A 84 18.82 -4.31 8.30
CA ASN A 84 18.27 -5.61 8.74
C ASN A 84 16.76 -5.75 8.55
N GLU A 85 16.17 -5.05 7.58
CA GLU A 85 14.79 -5.29 7.16
C GLU A 85 14.58 -6.78 6.88
N TYR A 86 13.48 -7.33 7.37
CA TYR A 86 13.12 -8.73 7.16
C TYR A 86 11.64 -8.88 6.82
N PHE A 87 11.27 -10.06 6.35
CA PHE A 87 9.90 -10.41 6.07
C PHE A 87 9.63 -11.83 6.58
N ASP A 88 8.66 -11.98 7.45
CA ASP A 88 8.39 -13.28 8.07
C ASP A 88 7.51 -14.19 7.21
N TRP A 89 7.63 -15.49 7.44
CA TRP A 89 6.88 -16.49 6.70
C TRP A 89 5.37 -16.43 6.95
N GLY A 90 4.93 -16.00 8.11
CA GLY A 90 3.52 -15.83 8.45
C GLY A 90 2.87 -14.80 7.54
N GLN A 91 3.51 -13.65 7.38
CA GLN A 91 3.05 -12.57 6.48
C GLN A 91 3.14 -12.99 5.01
N ALA A 92 4.24 -13.66 4.61
CA ALA A 92 4.41 -14.15 3.25
C ALA A 92 3.33 -15.16 2.86
N SER A 93 3.15 -16.20 3.68
CA SER A 93 2.19 -17.27 3.40
C SER A 93 0.74 -16.79 3.47
N GLY A 94 0.41 -15.94 4.45
CA GLY A 94 -0.90 -15.31 4.57
C GLY A 94 -1.22 -14.43 3.37
N GLY A 95 -0.26 -13.63 2.92
CA GLY A 95 -0.37 -12.80 1.73
C GLY A 95 -0.60 -13.60 0.46
N MET A 96 0.18 -14.66 0.23
CA MET A 96 -0.01 -15.55 -0.93
C MET A 96 -1.42 -16.16 -0.95
N LYS A 97 -1.91 -16.66 0.18
CA LYS A 97 -3.28 -17.18 0.31
C LYS A 97 -4.32 -16.10 0.01
N ALA A 98 -4.14 -14.90 0.57
CA ALA A 98 -5.03 -13.77 0.33
C ALA A 98 -5.10 -13.42 -1.17
N PHE A 99 -3.98 -13.38 -1.88
CA PHE A 99 -3.99 -13.12 -3.32
C PHE A 99 -4.72 -14.21 -4.11
N VAL A 100 -4.51 -15.49 -3.80
CA VAL A 100 -5.25 -16.60 -4.43
C VAL A 100 -6.75 -16.44 -4.24
N HIS A 101 -7.19 -16.17 -3.01
CA HIS A 101 -8.61 -15.92 -2.71
C HIS A 101 -9.14 -14.68 -3.44
N TYR A 102 -8.36 -13.60 -3.48
CA TYR A 102 -8.78 -12.37 -4.17
C TYR A 102 -9.02 -12.61 -5.68
N PHE A 103 -8.11 -13.31 -6.35
CA PHE A 103 -8.30 -13.63 -7.76
C PHE A 103 -9.48 -14.56 -8.02
N ALA A 104 -9.73 -15.53 -7.13
CA ALA A 104 -10.92 -16.37 -7.21
C ALA A 104 -12.22 -15.56 -7.04
N GLU A 105 -12.26 -14.61 -6.10
CA GLU A 105 -13.37 -13.70 -5.90
C GLU A 105 -13.64 -12.80 -7.12
N LEU A 106 -12.58 -12.35 -7.79
CA LEU A 106 -12.73 -11.55 -9.02
C LEU A 106 -13.25 -12.40 -10.19
N ALA A 107 -12.78 -13.63 -10.33
CA ALA A 107 -13.24 -14.54 -11.37
C ALA A 107 -14.73 -14.90 -11.22
N ALA A 108 -15.22 -15.04 -10.00
CA ALA A 108 -16.63 -15.33 -9.71
C ALA A 108 -17.59 -14.15 -9.99
N LYS A 109 -17.08 -12.97 -10.25
CA LYS A 109 -17.85 -11.75 -10.56
C LYS A 109 -18.06 -11.51 -12.06
N ARG A 110 -17.53 -12.39 -12.89
CA ARG A 110 -17.78 -12.41 -14.34
C ARG A 110 -19.04 -13.27 -14.62
#